data_b25a16bc234f65844e05c614c07438ce
#
_entry.id   b25a16bc234f65844e05c614c07438ce
#
_cell.length_a   1.000
_cell.length_b   1.000
_cell.length_c   1.000
_cell.angle_alpha   90.00
_cell.angle_beta   90.00
_cell.angle_gamma   90.00
#
_symmetry.space_group_name_H-M   'P 1'
#
loop_
_entity.id
_entity.type
_entity.pdbx_description
1 polymer ?
#
loop_
_entity_poly.entity_id
_entity_poly.type
_entity_poly.pdbx_seq_one_letter_code
_entity_poly.pdbx_strand_id
1 'polypeptide(L)'
;QETAAAPTIVEAEVTTATTNLPVQTAHDDFDWSVDKRNITSYSKEEKEKYDLVYDNTFVQLNDGELMKGTVVGLTKTDVVLNIGFKSDGLISLNEFRDLPNLAVGDEVEVMIVEKEDREGHLNLSRRQARVTRAWQRIVEVHRTGEVITGTVTSKTKGGLIVDVFGMETFLPGSQIDVKPVTDYDQFVGKTMEFKVVKINETIKNAVVSHKALIESDIEAQRAEIMSKLE
;
A
#
# COMPACT_ATOMS: atom_id res chain seq x y z
N GLN A 1 -12.69 42.13 -57.02
CA GLN A 1 -14.00 42.64 -56.59
C GLN A 1 -14.62 41.59 -55.72
N GLU A 2 -14.54 41.73 -54.44
CA GLU A 2 -15.64 41.78 -53.50
C GLU A 2 -15.08 41.84 -52.09
N THR A 3 -15.27 42.99 -51.50
CA THR A 3 -14.93 43.38 -50.15
C THR A 3 -15.83 42.68 -49.15
N ALA A 4 -15.26 41.87 -48.22
CA ALA A 4 -15.98 41.38 -47.06
C ALA A 4 -15.68 42.26 -45.85
N ALA A 5 -16.72 42.83 -45.29
CA ALA A 5 -16.76 43.75 -44.16
C ALA A 5 -16.33 43.07 -42.86
N ALA A 6 -15.53 43.77 -42.09
CA ALA A 6 -15.22 43.45 -40.70
C ALA A 6 -16.43 43.72 -39.78
N PRO A 7 -16.69 42.88 -38.76
CA PRO A 7 -17.74 43.18 -37.78
C PRO A 7 -17.24 44.21 -36.77
N THR A 8 -18.06 45.23 -36.60
CA THR A 8 -17.96 46.33 -35.65
C THR A 8 -18.00 45.79 -34.22
N ILE A 9 -16.95 46.05 -33.45
CA ILE A 9 -16.91 45.79 -32.00
C ILE A 9 -17.73 46.90 -31.32
N VAL A 10 -18.80 46.48 -30.67
CA VAL A 10 -19.57 47.38 -29.80
C VAL A 10 -18.81 47.51 -28.49
N GLU A 11 -18.25 48.67 -28.23
CA GLU A 11 -17.68 49.05 -26.95
C GLU A 11 -18.79 49.12 -25.90
N ALA A 12 -18.78 48.16 -24.96
CA ALA A 12 -19.59 48.29 -23.77
C ALA A 12 -18.85 49.17 -22.75
N GLU A 13 -19.37 50.30 -22.46
CA GLU A 13 -18.92 51.16 -21.38
C GLU A 13 -19.01 50.43 -20.05
N VAL A 14 -17.85 50.04 -19.53
CA VAL A 14 -17.70 49.58 -18.15
C VAL A 14 -17.61 50.83 -17.26
N THR A 15 -18.71 51.18 -16.64
CA THR A 15 -18.73 52.15 -15.54
C THR A 15 -17.92 51.59 -14.38
N THR A 16 -16.66 51.99 -14.30
CA THR A 16 -15.80 51.73 -13.13
C THR A 16 -16.29 52.61 -11.97
N ALA A 17 -17.09 52.02 -11.09
CA ALA A 17 -17.28 52.57 -9.76
C ALA A 17 -15.96 52.34 -9.00
N THR A 18 -15.12 53.35 -8.97
CA THR A 18 -13.91 53.40 -8.16
C THR A 18 -14.33 53.50 -6.70
N THR A 19 -14.54 52.38 -6.05
CA THR A 19 -14.57 52.31 -4.58
C THR A 19 -13.12 52.40 -4.16
N ASN A 20 -12.66 53.56 -3.75
CA ASN A 20 -11.40 53.78 -3.04
C ASN A 20 -11.48 53.10 -1.68
N LEU A 21 -11.29 51.79 -1.65
CA LEU A 21 -10.84 51.11 -0.46
C LEU A 21 -9.33 51.34 -0.39
N PRO A 22 -8.77 51.83 0.75
CA PRO A 22 -7.34 51.90 0.92
C PRO A 22 -6.80 50.48 0.73
N VAL A 23 -5.94 50.33 -0.27
CA VAL A 23 -5.13 49.12 -0.42
C VAL A 23 -4.19 49.12 0.80
N GLN A 24 -4.63 48.50 1.88
CA GLN A 24 -3.77 48.14 2.96
C GLN A 24 -2.84 47.07 2.36
N THR A 25 -1.65 47.50 1.99
CA THR A 25 -0.57 46.56 1.70
C THR A 25 -0.25 45.87 3.04
N ALA A 26 -0.59 44.59 3.14
CA ALA A 26 -0.41 43.77 4.34
C ALA A 26 1.04 43.77 4.85
N HIS A 27 1.94 44.48 4.21
CA HIS A 27 3.37 44.56 4.50
C HIS A 27 3.73 45.80 5.35
N ASP A 28 2.96 46.91 5.29
CA ASP A 28 3.34 48.11 6.00
C ASP A 28 2.78 48.20 7.42
N ASP A 29 1.69 47.47 7.72
CA ASP A 29 1.06 47.44 9.06
C ASP A 29 1.43 46.15 9.86
N PHE A 30 2.25 45.27 9.32
CA PHE A 30 2.66 44.08 10.03
C PHE A 30 3.82 44.35 10.98
N ASP A 31 3.51 44.41 12.25
CA ASP A 31 4.49 44.58 13.32
C ASP A 31 5.22 43.27 13.58
N TRP A 32 6.45 43.17 13.07
CA TRP A 32 7.35 42.02 13.24
C TRP A 32 7.92 41.94 14.67
N SER A 33 7.74 42.95 15.49
CA SER A 33 8.01 42.83 16.93
C SER A 33 6.94 41.92 17.52
N VAL A 34 7.32 41.07 18.49
CA VAL A 34 6.43 40.16 19.22
C VAL A 34 5.44 40.96 20.08
N ASP A 35 4.72 41.89 19.45
CA ASP A 35 3.73 42.73 20.12
C ASP A 35 2.39 41.99 20.17
N LYS A 36 1.74 42.10 21.31
CA LYS A 36 0.44 41.47 21.62
C LYS A 36 -0.66 41.71 20.59
N ARG A 37 -0.47 42.65 19.69
CA ARG A 37 -1.42 43.01 18.61
C ARG A 37 -1.50 41.98 17.50
N ASN A 38 -0.45 41.21 17.28
CA ASN A 38 -0.37 40.14 16.27
C ASN A 38 -0.67 38.75 16.84
N ILE A 39 -0.87 38.66 18.16
CA ILE A 39 -1.23 37.41 18.81
C ILE A 39 -2.74 37.37 18.93
N THR A 40 -3.40 36.68 18.02
CA THR A 40 -4.80 36.34 18.16
C THR A 40 -4.92 35.43 19.39
N SER A 41 -5.45 35.97 20.49
CA SER A 41 -5.66 35.19 21.71
C SER A 41 -6.87 34.27 21.50
N TYR A 42 -6.58 33.06 21.07
CA TYR A 42 -7.60 31.99 21.02
C TYR A 42 -8.03 31.65 22.46
N SER A 43 -9.30 31.34 22.64
CA SER A 43 -9.78 30.73 23.87
C SER A 43 -9.12 29.36 24.07
N LYS A 44 -9.03 28.86 25.31
CA LYS A 44 -8.42 27.52 25.55
C LYS A 44 -9.11 26.42 24.76
N GLU A 45 -10.43 26.49 24.63
CA GLU A 45 -11.24 25.51 23.90
C GLU A 45 -10.99 25.57 22.38
N GLU A 46 -10.82 26.76 21.82
CA GLU A 46 -10.46 26.93 20.41
C GLU A 46 -9.05 26.44 20.12
N LYS A 47 -8.12 26.67 21.05
CA LYS A 47 -6.74 26.22 20.93
C LYS A 47 -6.64 24.71 20.95
N GLU A 48 -7.31 24.04 21.88
CA GLU A 48 -7.40 22.57 21.93
C GLU A 48 -8.04 21.99 20.66
N LYS A 49 -9.08 22.64 20.16
CA LYS A 49 -9.72 22.22 18.90
C LYS A 49 -8.80 22.38 17.70
N TYR A 50 -8.05 23.47 17.61
CA TYR A 50 -7.09 23.67 16.53
C TYR A 50 -5.88 22.77 16.65
N ASP A 51 -5.39 22.49 17.87
CA ASP A 51 -4.31 21.55 18.11
C ASP A 51 -4.71 20.14 17.66
N LEU A 52 -5.93 19.67 17.97
CA LEU A 52 -6.45 18.40 17.49
C LEU A 52 -6.57 18.34 15.95
N VAL A 53 -7.03 19.41 15.31
CA VAL A 53 -7.11 19.48 13.85
C VAL A 53 -5.72 19.49 13.23
N TYR A 54 -4.79 20.19 13.86
CA TYR A 54 -3.41 20.29 13.40
C TYR A 54 -2.68 18.96 13.52
N ASP A 55 -2.81 18.28 14.67
CA ASP A 55 -2.22 16.97 14.90
C ASP A 55 -2.75 15.92 13.89
N ASN A 56 -4.04 15.98 13.57
CA ASN A 56 -4.63 15.11 12.54
C ASN A 56 -4.15 15.42 11.10
N THR A 57 -3.62 16.61 10.87
CA THR A 57 -3.09 17.00 9.54
C THR A 57 -1.66 16.53 9.34
N PHE A 58 -0.92 16.28 10.41
CA PHE A 58 0.42 15.73 10.32
C PHE A 58 0.39 14.23 10.08
N VAL A 59 0.58 13.85 8.85
CA VAL A 59 0.89 12.45 8.51
C VAL A 59 2.32 12.18 8.97
N GLN A 60 2.46 11.54 10.14
CA GLN A 60 3.75 11.05 10.60
C GLN A 60 4.12 9.83 9.75
N LEU A 61 5.05 10.01 8.84
CA LEU A 61 5.59 8.93 8.03
C LEU A 61 6.64 8.16 8.82
N ASN A 62 6.45 6.85 8.95
CA ASN A 62 7.47 5.95 9.48
C ASN A 62 8.07 5.13 8.33
N ASP A 63 9.39 4.88 8.42
CA ASP A 63 10.05 4.01 7.45
C ASP A 63 9.49 2.60 7.58
N GLY A 64 9.17 1.98 6.45
CA GLY A 64 8.56 0.65 6.43
C GLY A 64 7.03 0.62 6.63
N GLU A 65 6.36 1.77 6.66
CA GLU A 65 4.91 1.86 6.77
C GLU A 65 4.24 1.65 5.41
N LEU A 66 3.12 0.91 5.43
CA LEU A 66 2.27 0.71 4.26
C LEU A 66 1.30 1.87 4.13
N MET A 67 1.34 2.53 2.98
CA MET A 67 0.46 3.64 2.66
C MET A 67 -0.22 3.45 1.30
N LYS A 68 -1.33 4.14 1.12
CA LYS A 68 -1.97 4.27 -0.19
C LYS A 68 -1.50 5.55 -0.84
N GLY A 69 -1.03 5.44 -2.07
CA GLY A 69 -0.66 6.57 -2.91
C GLY A 69 -1.52 6.64 -4.15
N THR A 70 -1.78 7.84 -4.62
CA THR A 70 -2.50 8.07 -5.88
C THR A 70 -1.50 8.39 -6.98
N VAL A 71 -1.64 7.76 -8.14
CA VAL A 71 -0.80 8.02 -9.31
C VAL A 71 -1.10 9.42 -9.85
N VAL A 72 -0.13 10.30 -9.82
CA VAL A 72 -0.22 11.67 -10.35
C VAL A 72 0.36 11.78 -11.74
N GLY A 73 1.40 11.02 -12.02
CA GLY A 73 2.07 11.04 -13.30
C GLY A 73 2.78 9.75 -13.65
N LEU A 74 2.88 9.49 -14.95
CA LEU A 74 3.61 8.36 -15.51
C LEU A 74 4.72 8.88 -16.42
N THR A 75 5.96 8.54 -16.10
CA THR A 75 7.14 8.81 -16.91
C THR A 75 7.54 7.53 -17.66
N LYS A 76 8.48 7.59 -18.56
CA LYS A 76 8.96 6.39 -19.28
C LYS A 76 9.66 5.36 -18.40
N THR A 77 10.23 5.79 -17.29
CA THR A 77 11.01 4.98 -16.36
C THR A 77 10.35 4.84 -14.99
N ASP A 78 9.62 5.87 -14.56
CA ASP A 78 9.14 6.00 -13.19
C ASP A 78 7.68 6.43 -13.13
N VAL A 79 7.02 6.08 -12.03
CA VAL A 79 5.66 6.46 -11.67
C VAL A 79 5.74 7.46 -10.52
N VAL A 80 5.07 8.59 -10.66
CA VAL A 80 4.96 9.62 -9.64
C VAL A 80 3.71 9.38 -8.82
N LEU A 81 3.85 9.24 -7.52
CA LEU A 81 2.78 8.96 -6.57
C LEU A 81 2.65 10.06 -5.54
N ASN A 82 1.44 10.53 -5.32
CA ASN A 82 1.10 11.41 -4.21
C ASN A 82 0.58 10.57 -3.04
N ILE A 83 1.21 10.68 -1.89
CA ILE A 83 0.84 9.99 -0.65
C ILE A 83 0.29 10.96 0.41
N GLY A 84 0.01 12.21 0.04
CA GLY A 84 -0.44 13.24 0.98
C GLY A 84 0.66 13.87 1.82
N PHE A 85 1.92 13.72 1.40
CA PHE A 85 3.07 14.34 2.06
C PHE A 85 3.57 15.56 1.27
N LYS A 86 4.55 16.29 1.83
CA LYS A 86 5.11 17.52 1.23
C LYS A 86 5.74 17.29 -0.16
N SER A 87 6.22 16.09 -0.44
CA SER A 87 6.86 15.71 -1.71
C SER A 87 6.21 14.46 -2.28
N ASP A 88 6.20 14.38 -3.62
CA ASP A 88 5.72 13.21 -4.34
C ASP A 88 6.76 12.10 -4.28
N GLY A 89 6.28 10.87 -4.26
CA GLY A 89 7.13 9.69 -4.26
C GLY A 89 7.41 9.16 -5.67
N LEU A 90 8.60 8.64 -5.88
CA LEU A 90 9.02 8.01 -7.12
C LEU A 90 9.12 6.50 -6.95
N ILE A 91 8.58 5.75 -7.93
CA ILE A 91 8.69 4.30 -8.01
C ILE A 91 9.05 3.91 -9.44
N SER A 92 9.97 2.97 -9.59
CA SER A 92 10.30 2.45 -10.91
C SER A 92 9.10 1.75 -11.57
N LEU A 93 8.85 2.06 -12.85
CA LEU A 93 7.78 1.43 -13.64
C LEU A 93 7.91 -0.11 -13.70
N ASN A 94 9.12 -0.64 -13.49
CA ASN A 94 9.35 -2.09 -13.43
C ASN A 94 8.58 -2.80 -12.30
N GLU A 95 8.25 -2.11 -11.23
CA GLU A 95 7.47 -2.67 -10.12
C GLU A 95 5.97 -2.77 -10.42
N PHE A 96 5.52 -2.16 -11.52
CA PHE A 96 4.13 -2.16 -11.97
C PHE A 96 3.82 -3.13 -13.13
N ARG A 97 4.73 -4.07 -13.41
CA ARG A 97 4.52 -5.08 -14.48
C ARG A 97 3.24 -5.88 -14.33
N ASP A 98 2.74 -6.02 -13.11
CA ASP A 98 1.48 -6.73 -12.82
C ASP A 98 0.24 -5.91 -13.16
N LEU A 99 0.38 -4.61 -13.38
CA LEU A 99 -0.71 -3.69 -13.72
C LEU A 99 -0.44 -3.02 -15.06
N PRO A 100 -0.73 -3.70 -16.19
CA PRO A 100 -0.45 -3.16 -17.53
C PRO A 100 -1.31 -1.93 -17.86
N ASN A 101 -2.42 -1.73 -17.16
CA ASN A 101 -3.39 -0.65 -17.40
C ASN A 101 -3.33 0.43 -16.30
N LEU A 102 -2.15 0.71 -15.76
CA LEU A 102 -1.99 1.76 -14.75
C LEU A 102 -2.32 3.13 -15.36
N ALA A 103 -3.27 3.83 -14.77
CA ALA A 103 -3.71 5.15 -15.17
C ALA A 103 -3.43 6.20 -14.08
N VAL A 104 -3.36 7.47 -14.50
CA VAL A 104 -3.32 8.59 -13.57
C VAL A 104 -4.64 8.66 -12.81
N GLY A 105 -4.56 8.72 -11.48
CA GLY A 105 -5.70 8.68 -10.57
C GLY A 105 -5.90 7.32 -9.89
N ASP A 106 -5.16 6.28 -10.27
CA ASP A 106 -5.27 4.98 -9.62
C ASP A 106 -4.65 5.02 -8.21
N GLU A 107 -5.31 4.34 -7.26
CA GLU A 107 -4.77 4.14 -5.92
C GLU A 107 -3.90 2.88 -5.87
N VAL A 108 -2.69 3.03 -5.37
CA VAL A 108 -1.72 1.94 -5.25
C VAL A 108 -1.18 1.87 -3.83
N GLU A 109 -1.05 0.68 -3.30
CA GLU A 109 -0.38 0.47 -2.01
C GLU A 109 1.13 0.43 -2.18
N VAL A 110 1.82 1.22 -1.37
CA VAL A 110 3.26 1.41 -1.42
C VAL A 110 3.85 1.44 -0.01
N MET A 111 5.13 1.13 0.09
CA MET A 111 5.88 1.22 1.33
C MET A 111 6.97 2.27 1.19
N ILE A 112 7.17 3.03 2.24
CA ILE A 112 8.24 4.03 2.30
C ILE A 112 9.55 3.32 2.59
N VAL A 113 10.51 3.45 1.69
CA VAL A 113 11.87 2.92 1.85
C VAL A 113 12.77 3.97 2.49
N GLU A 114 12.74 5.19 1.97
CA GLU A 114 13.50 6.33 2.46
C GLU A 114 12.65 7.59 2.36
N LYS A 115 12.68 8.41 3.42
CA LYS A 115 11.86 9.63 3.52
C LYS A 115 12.36 10.77 2.66
N GLU A 116 13.65 10.87 2.46
CA GLU A 116 14.26 11.90 1.61
C GLU A 116 15.53 11.35 0.96
N ASP A 117 15.54 11.33 -0.35
CA ASP A 117 16.74 11.14 -1.15
C ASP A 117 17.52 12.47 -1.24
N ARG A 118 18.73 12.43 -1.77
CA ARG A 118 19.59 13.62 -1.97
C ARG A 118 18.91 14.73 -2.79
N GLU A 119 17.92 14.37 -3.59
CA GLU A 119 17.12 15.27 -4.43
C GLU A 119 15.80 15.71 -3.75
N GLY A 120 15.54 15.27 -2.52
CA GLY A 120 14.32 15.62 -1.77
C GLY A 120 13.07 14.84 -2.18
N HIS A 121 13.23 13.77 -2.96
CA HIS A 121 12.14 12.87 -3.33
C HIS A 121 11.98 11.72 -2.33
N LEU A 122 10.75 11.26 -2.17
CA LEU A 122 10.42 10.06 -1.41
C LEU A 122 10.70 8.82 -2.27
N ASN A 123 11.52 7.92 -1.73
CA ASN A 123 11.75 6.62 -2.35
C ASN A 123 10.72 5.62 -1.82
N LEU A 124 9.86 5.16 -2.71
CA LEU A 124 8.77 4.25 -2.42
C LEU A 124 9.00 2.91 -3.13
N SER A 125 8.52 1.82 -2.54
CA SER A 125 8.53 0.49 -3.18
C SER A 125 7.17 -0.20 -3.05
N ARG A 126 6.61 -0.56 -4.21
CA ARG A 126 5.40 -1.37 -4.28
C ARG A 126 5.70 -2.84 -4.01
N ARG A 127 6.86 -3.31 -4.46
CA ARG A 127 7.29 -4.69 -4.23
C ARG A 127 7.38 -5.02 -2.75
N GLN A 128 8.01 -4.15 -1.95
CA GLN A 128 8.11 -4.33 -0.51
C GLN A 128 6.75 -4.23 0.18
N ALA A 129 5.87 -3.34 -0.29
CA ALA A 129 4.50 -3.24 0.19
C ALA A 129 3.74 -4.57 0.02
N ARG A 130 3.82 -5.18 -1.16
CA ARG A 130 3.19 -6.48 -1.44
C ARG A 130 3.71 -7.58 -0.55
N VAL A 131 5.03 -7.67 -0.39
CA VAL A 131 5.66 -8.68 0.49
C VAL A 131 5.22 -8.49 1.94
N THR A 132 5.20 -7.25 2.43
CA THR A 132 4.76 -6.96 3.80
C THR A 132 3.29 -7.27 4.01
N ARG A 133 2.43 -6.96 3.04
CA ARG A 133 1.00 -7.31 3.11
C ARG A 133 0.76 -8.82 3.06
N ALA A 134 1.47 -9.52 2.16
CA ALA A 134 1.42 -10.97 2.09
C ALA A 134 1.87 -11.60 3.42
N TRP A 135 2.91 -11.06 4.03
CA TRP A 135 3.39 -11.50 5.33
C TRP A 135 2.34 -11.29 6.44
N GLN A 136 1.73 -10.12 6.51
CA GLN A 136 0.66 -9.86 7.48
C GLN A 136 -0.50 -10.85 7.33
N ARG A 137 -0.87 -11.14 6.08
CA ARG A 137 -1.92 -12.14 5.80
C ARG A 137 -1.53 -13.54 6.24
N ILE A 138 -0.28 -13.96 6.00
CA ILE A 138 0.24 -15.26 6.45
C ILE A 138 0.25 -15.37 7.97
N VAL A 139 0.64 -14.32 8.68
CA VAL A 139 0.63 -14.27 10.15
C VAL A 139 -0.81 -14.37 10.68
N GLU A 140 -1.75 -13.67 10.07
CA GLU A 140 -3.17 -13.75 10.43
C GLU A 140 -3.72 -15.16 10.22
N VAL A 141 -3.45 -15.78 9.07
CA VAL A 141 -3.84 -17.15 8.74
C VAL A 141 -3.23 -18.15 9.70
N HIS A 142 -1.96 -17.97 10.08
CA HIS A 142 -1.34 -18.83 11.09
C HIS A 142 -2.06 -18.74 12.45
N ARG A 143 -2.53 -17.55 12.83
CA ARG A 143 -3.24 -17.32 14.10
C ARG A 143 -4.66 -17.88 14.07
N THR A 144 -5.36 -17.75 12.94
CA THR A 144 -6.72 -18.28 12.76
C THR A 144 -6.73 -19.79 12.48
N GLY A 145 -5.62 -20.35 11.97
CA GLY A 145 -5.54 -21.73 11.54
C GLY A 145 -6.26 -22.01 10.21
N GLU A 146 -6.54 -20.97 9.43
CA GLU A 146 -7.26 -21.02 8.16
C GLU A 146 -6.45 -21.77 7.09
N VAL A 147 -7.16 -22.44 6.19
CA VAL A 147 -6.56 -23.13 5.03
C VAL A 147 -6.27 -22.11 3.93
N ILE A 148 -5.09 -22.18 3.35
CA ILE A 148 -4.65 -21.32 2.27
C ILE A 148 -4.35 -22.12 1.02
N THR A 149 -4.62 -21.54 -0.13
CA THR A 149 -4.29 -22.10 -1.42
C THR A 149 -2.98 -21.52 -1.92
N GLY A 150 -2.07 -22.37 -2.38
CA GLY A 150 -0.78 -21.96 -2.94
C GLY A 150 -0.39 -22.78 -4.16
N THR A 151 0.51 -22.24 -4.97
CA THR A 151 1.04 -22.91 -6.14
C THR A 151 2.49 -23.34 -5.91
N VAL A 152 2.81 -24.60 -6.18
CA VAL A 152 4.16 -25.11 -6.06
C VAL A 152 5.02 -24.58 -7.20
N THR A 153 6.02 -23.75 -6.89
CA THR A 153 6.87 -23.07 -7.88
C THR A 153 8.09 -23.90 -8.26
N SER A 154 8.77 -24.44 -7.26
CA SER A 154 10.03 -25.17 -7.51
C SER A 154 10.31 -26.22 -6.44
N LYS A 155 11.23 -27.16 -6.78
CA LYS A 155 11.72 -28.14 -5.82
C LYS A 155 13.05 -27.72 -5.23
N THR A 156 13.26 -28.09 -3.97
CA THR A 156 14.50 -27.91 -3.23
C THR A 156 14.96 -29.24 -2.64
N LYS A 157 16.22 -29.31 -2.18
CA LYS A 157 16.85 -30.54 -1.65
C LYS A 157 16.10 -31.17 -0.46
N GLY A 158 15.23 -30.44 0.24
CA GLY A 158 14.49 -30.97 1.40
C GLY A 158 12.97 -30.82 1.31
N GLY A 159 12.43 -30.36 0.17
CA GLY A 159 11.01 -30.11 0.01
C GLY A 159 10.69 -29.28 -1.22
N LEU A 160 9.60 -28.57 -1.16
CA LEU A 160 9.08 -27.74 -2.24
C LEU A 160 9.01 -26.27 -1.80
N ILE A 161 9.11 -25.37 -2.76
CA ILE A 161 8.80 -23.95 -2.58
C ILE A 161 7.41 -23.71 -3.11
N VAL A 162 6.57 -23.12 -2.29
CA VAL A 162 5.17 -22.81 -2.60
C VAL A 162 4.99 -21.31 -2.58
N ASP A 163 4.38 -20.79 -3.63
CA ASP A 163 3.96 -19.39 -3.68
C ASP A 163 2.58 -19.25 -3.05
N VAL A 164 2.52 -18.46 -1.99
CA VAL A 164 1.31 -18.12 -1.27
C VAL A 164 1.17 -16.60 -1.20
N PHE A 165 0.14 -16.05 -1.78
CA PHE A 165 -0.12 -14.61 -1.88
C PHE A 165 1.02 -13.78 -2.53
N GLY A 166 1.85 -14.42 -3.40
CA GLY A 166 3.02 -13.79 -4.01
C GLY A 166 4.26 -13.81 -3.13
N MET A 167 4.29 -14.67 -2.11
CA MET A 167 5.42 -14.89 -1.22
C MET A 167 5.83 -16.36 -1.21
N GLU A 168 7.12 -16.59 -1.32
CA GLU A 168 7.69 -17.93 -1.29
C GLU A 168 7.68 -18.49 0.13
N THR A 169 7.03 -19.66 0.31
CA THR A 169 6.97 -20.40 1.56
C THR A 169 7.60 -21.77 1.38
N PHE A 170 8.09 -22.35 2.47
CA PHE A 170 8.74 -23.66 2.42
C PHE A 170 7.79 -24.78 2.84
N LEU A 171 7.68 -25.82 2.00
CA LEU A 171 6.96 -27.05 2.28
C LEU A 171 7.98 -28.19 2.44
N PRO A 172 8.25 -28.68 3.66
CA PRO A 172 9.12 -29.83 3.87
C PRO A 172 8.59 -31.09 3.19
N GLY A 173 9.46 -31.93 2.65
CA GLY A 173 9.07 -33.17 1.99
C GLY A 173 8.25 -34.13 2.88
N SER A 174 8.47 -34.08 4.20
CA SER A 174 7.71 -34.86 5.19
C SER A 174 6.29 -34.30 5.46
N GLN A 175 5.98 -33.10 4.99
CA GLN A 175 4.73 -32.39 5.19
C GLN A 175 3.88 -32.29 3.91
N ILE A 176 4.29 -32.96 2.84
CA ILE A 176 3.56 -32.99 1.56
C ILE A 176 2.37 -33.96 1.66
N ASP A 177 2.63 -35.17 2.13
CA ASP A 177 1.63 -36.24 2.19
C ASP A 177 1.85 -37.09 3.47
N VAL A 178 0.85 -37.88 3.81
CA VAL A 178 0.91 -38.88 4.90
C VAL A 178 1.93 -39.97 4.56
N LYS A 179 2.04 -40.31 3.26
CA LYS A 179 3.04 -41.26 2.74
C LYS A 179 4.33 -40.52 2.35
N PRO A 180 5.53 -41.10 2.60
CA PRO A 180 6.75 -40.48 2.17
C PRO A 180 6.79 -40.36 0.63
N VAL A 181 6.89 -39.15 0.15
CA VAL A 181 6.95 -38.86 -1.28
C VAL A 181 8.42 -38.91 -1.72
N THR A 182 8.70 -39.72 -2.73
CA THR A 182 10.03 -39.85 -3.31
C THR A 182 10.23 -38.86 -4.46
N ASP A 183 9.17 -38.61 -5.24
CA ASP A 183 9.20 -37.76 -6.41
C ASP A 183 8.45 -36.43 -6.17
N TYR A 184 9.21 -35.35 -6.05
CA TYR A 184 8.68 -34.00 -5.87
C TYR A 184 8.25 -33.35 -7.18
N ASP A 185 8.77 -33.82 -8.32
CA ASP A 185 8.53 -33.20 -9.63
C ASP A 185 7.05 -33.22 -10.05
N GLN A 186 6.30 -34.21 -9.62
CA GLN A 186 4.86 -34.33 -9.91
C GLN A 186 4.00 -33.25 -9.25
N PHE A 187 4.52 -32.56 -8.25
CA PHE A 187 3.81 -31.50 -7.53
C PHE A 187 4.15 -30.09 -8.05
N VAL A 188 5.23 -29.95 -8.78
CA VAL A 188 5.64 -28.65 -9.34
C VAL A 188 4.60 -28.15 -10.35
N GLY A 189 4.17 -26.92 -10.21
CA GLY A 189 3.14 -26.29 -11.02
C GLY A 189 1.70 -26.62 -10.60
N LYS A 190 1.50 -27.44 -9.55
CA LYS A 190 0.15 -27.72 -9.03
C LYS A 190 -0.24 -26.70 -7.96
N THR A 191 -1.52 -26.37 -7.98
CA THR A 191 -2.15 -25.56 -6.93
C THR A 191 -2.76 -26.51 -5.91
N MET A 192 -2.39 -26.35 -4.64
CA MET A 192 -2.82 -27.21 -3.54
C MET A 192 -3.20 -26.35 -2.33
N GLU A 193 -3.88 -26.98 -1.38
CA GLU A 193 -4.25 -26.36 -0.12
C GLU A 193 -3.21 -26.67 0.96
N PHE A 194 -2.93 -25.68 1.79
CA PHE A 194 -1.92 -25.78 2.83
C PHE A 194 -2.42 -25.14 4.14
N LYS A 195 -1.84 -25.63 5.24
CA LYS A 195 -1.97 -25.02 6.55
C LYS A 195 -0.61 -24.47 6.98
N VAL A 196 -0.58 -23.24 7.51
CA VAL A 196 0.64 -22.66 8.04
C VAL A 196 0.94 -23.30 9.40
N VAL A 197 2.09 -23.97 9.52
CA VAL A 197 2.51 -24.67 10.74
C VAL A 197 3.45 -23.83 11.57
N LYS A 198 4.39 -23.14 10.90
CA LYS A 198 5.41 -22.36 11.58
C LYS A 198 5.74 -21.11 10.79
N ILE A 199 5.90 -20.01 11.50
CA ILE A 199 6.35 -18.73 10.95
C ILE A 199 7.68 -18.33 11.58
N ASN A 200 8.54 -17.70 10.80
CA ASN A 200 9.78 -17.11 11.25
C ASN A 200 9.76 -15.62 10.91
N GLU A 201 9.51 -14.79 11.92
CA GLU A 201 9.36 -13.34 11.76
C GLU A 201 10.68 -12.65 11.37
N THR A 202 11.81 -13.18 11.86
CA THR A 202 13.13 -12.59 11.61
C THR A 202 13.52 -12.62 10.14
N ILE A 203 13.20 -13.73 9.45
CA ILE A 203 13.55 -13.94 8.03
C ILE A 203 12.34 -13.72 7.12
N LYS A 204 11.16 -13.42 7.71
CA LYS A 204 9.88 -13.36 6.98
C LYS A 204 9.64 -14.61 6.13
N ASN A 205 9.81 -15.78 6.73
CA ASN A 205 9.62 -17.06 6.07
C ASN A 205 8.57 -17.89 6.82
N ALA A 206 7.75 -18.63 6.07
CA ALA A 206 6.72 -19.49 6.61
C ALA A 206 6.93 -20.93 6.16
N VAL A 207 6.59 -21.87 7.05
CA VAL A 207 6.56 -23.31 6.77
C VAL A 207 5.12 -23.75 6.70
N VAL A 208 4.75 -24.34 5.57
CA VAL A 208 3.40 -24.84 5.30
C VAL A 208 3.35 -26.36 5.28
N SER A 209 2.18 -26.93 5.52
CA SER A 209 1.94 -28.37 5.53
C SER A 209 0.62 -28.67 4.82
N HIS A 210 0.65 -29.61 3.91
CA HIS A 210 -0.54 -30.22 3.31
C HIS A 210 -0.99 -31.43 4.13
N LYS A 211 -0.03 -32.17 4.69
CA LYS A 211 -0.28 -33.33 5.55
C LYS A 211 -1.21 -32.99 6.73
N ALA A 212 -1.01 -31.84 7.36
CA ALA A 212 -1.84 -31.42 8.50
C ALA A 212 -3.33 -31.27 8.14
N LEU A 213 -3.66 -30.96 6.88
CA LEU A 213 -5.04 -30.92 6.39
C LEU A 213 -5.60 -32.33 6.24
N ILE A 214 -4.86 -33.21 5.57
CA ILE A 214 -5.24 -34.60 5.37
C ILE A 214 -5.46 -35.29 6.72
N GLU A 215 -4.61 -35.06 7.70
CA GLU A 215 -4.75 -35.61 9.05
C GLU A 215 -6.01 -35.08 9.75
N SER A 216 -6.30 -33.79 9.65
CA SER A 216 -7.52 -33.21 10.24
C SER A 216 -8.80 -33.76 9.60
N ASP A 217 -8.79 -33.97 8.28
CA ASP A 217 -9.91 -34.56 7.55
C ASP A 217 -10.15 -36.02 7.93
N ILE A 218 -9.05 -36.78 8.07
CA ILE A 218 -9.12 -38.19 8.51
C ILE A 218 -9.63 -38.29 9.94
N GLU A 219 -9.19 -37.40 10.82
CA GLU A 219 -9.69 -37.35 12.21
C GLU A 219 -11.18 -36.99 12.27
N ALA A 220 -11.62 -36.02 11.47
CA ALA A 220 -13.03 -35.65 11.36
C ALA A 220 -13.88 -36.82 10.85
N GLN A 221 -13.43 -37.53 9.82
CA GLN A 221 -14.11 -38.72 9.30
C GLN A 221 -14.15 -39.85 10.32
N ARG A 222 -13.08 -40.09 11.07
CA ARG A 222 -13.03 -41.09 12.16
C ARG A 222 -14.04 -40.75 13.27
N ALA A 223 -14.09 -39.48 13.69
CA ALA A 223 -15.02 -39.01 14.69
C ALA A 223 -16.48 -39.20 14.24
N GLU A 224 -16.79 -38.92 12.96
CA GLU A 224 -18.10 -39.11 12.37
C GLU A 224 -18.48 -40.59 12.32
N ILE A 225 -17.55 -41.46 11.92
CA ILE A 225 -17.80 -42.91 11.90
C ILE A 225 -18.02 -43.44 13.32
N MET A 226 -17.22 -43.00 14.30
CA MET A 226 -17.42 -43.42 15.71
C MET A 226 -18.77 -42.96 16.25
N SER A 227 -19.20 -41.75 15.93
CA SER A 227 -20.53 -41.25 16.35
C SER A 227 -21.72 -41.97 15.70
N LYS A 228 -21.50 -42.63 14.54
CA LYS A 228 -22.53 -43.44 13.86
C LYS A 228 -22.53 -44.89 14.29
N LEU A 229 -21.52 -45.32 15.04
CA LEU A 229 -21.41 -46.71 15.57
C LEU A 229 -21.89 -46.85 17.02
N GLU A 230 -22.14 -45.73 17.72
CA GLU A 230 -22.88 -45.66 18.97
C GLU A 230 -24.39 -45.50 18.71
#